data_6184d301c8d78b2494845974b6ed04c5
#
_entry.id   6184d301c8d78b2494845974b6ed04c5
#
_cell.length_a   1.000
_cell.length_b   1.000
_cell.length_c   1.000
_cell.angle_alpha   90.00
_cell.angle_beta   90.00
_cell.angle_gamma   90.00
#
_symmetry.space_group_name_H-M   'P 1'
#
loop_
_entity.id
_entity.type
_entity.pdbx_description
1 polymer ?
#
loop_
_entity_poly.entity_id
_entity_poly.type
_entity_poly.pdbx_seq_one_letter_code
_entity_poly.pdbx_strand_id
1 'polypeptide(L)'
;KTLANLKKFKTSEKNNKWIILNSPSWIKGAQDAVDYAKNNNLEYELVWGLEYNDLLQKLSESRGLIFLPKAGDTCPRLVMEAKILGCELILNEDVQHKDEEWFENYETIMTHLETRCKVFWDNLESVASSTLKFRAIEEPESVNFKVIVPFYNVQDWIDKCIKSLKSQRYRKFECYLIDDMSTDDSAKIISKAIDGDPRFTLISNE
;
A
#
# COMPACT_ATOMS: atom_id res chain seq x y z
N LYS A 1 -10.01 -9.29 -7.08
CA LYS A 1 -10.04 -10.56 -6.28
C LYS A 1 -10.28 -10.30 -4.78
N THR A 2 -9.74 -9.21 -4.18
CA THR A 2 -9.83 -8.95 -2.74
C THR A 2 -11.25 -8.60 -2.27
N LEU A 3 -11.98 -7.76 -2.99
CA LEU A 3 -13.36 -7.35 -2.62
C LEU A 3 -14.35 -8.50 -2.66
N ALA A 4 -14.26 -9.38 -3.67
CA ALA A 4 -15.13 -10.57 -3.76
C ALA A 4 -14.88 -11.56 -2.60
N ASN A 5 -13.65 -11.58 -2.06
CA ASN A 5 -13.34 -12.41 -0.89
C ASN A 5 -13.93 -11.84 0.40
N LEU A 6 -14.00 -10.52 0.60
CA LEU A 6 -14.58 -9.91 1.79
C LEU A 6 -16.05 -10.28 1.98
N LYS A 7 -16.82 -10.37 0.89
CA LYS A 7 -18.24 -10.79 0.95
C LYS A 7 -18.45 -12.17 1.58
N LYS A 8 -17.47 -13.09 1.46
CA LYS A 8 -17.56 -14.46 2.00
C LYS A 8 -17.50 -14.49 3.53
N PHE A 9 -16.92 -13.48 4.15
CA PHE A 9 -16.76 -13.39 5.60
C PHE A 9 -17.89 -12.61 6.30
N LYS A 10 -18.78 -11.95 5.54
CA LYS A 10 -19.87 -11.17 6.14
C LYS A 10 -20.83 -12.09 6.89
N THR A 11 -20.93 -11.90 8.21
CA THR A 11 -21.89 -12.60 9.07
C THR A 11 -22.87 -11.63 9.70
N SER A 12 -24.08 -12.12 10.03
CA SER A 12 -25.07 -11.39 10.83
C SER A 12 -24.88 -11.60 12.35
N GLU A 13 -24.16 -12.66 12.74
CA GLU A 13 -23.91 -12.97 14.14
C GLU A 13 -22.61 -12.29 14.60
N LYS A 14 -22.75 -11.28 15.43
CA LYS A 14 -21.62 -10.55 16.00
C LYS A 14 -21.56 -10.74 17.50
N ASN A 15 -20.35 -10.96 18.02
CA ASN A 15 -20.10 -10.91 19.46
C ASN A 15 -20.01 -9.46 19.95
N ASN A 16 -19.85 -9.25 21.26
CA ASN A 16 -19.77 -7.90 21.84
C ASN A 16 -18.33 -7.35 21.96
N LYS A 17 -17.34 -8.03 21.37
CA LYS A 17 -15.92 -7.64 21.49
C LYS A 17 -15.51 -6.66 20.42
N TRP A 18 -14.65 -5.74 20.81
CA TRP A 18 -13.94 -4.85 19.91
C TRP A 18 -12.57 -5.42 19.57
N ILE A 19 -12.18 -5.33 18.32
CA ILE A 19 -10.83 -5.71 17.88
C ILE A 19 -9.90 -4.51 18.00
N ILE A 20 -8.71 -4.74 18.53
CA ILE A 20 -7.62 -3.76 18.58
C ILE A 20 -6.38 -4.40 17.95
N LEU A 21 -5.79 -3.73 16.96
CA LEU A 21 -4.56 -4.18 16.33
C LEU A 21 -3.37 -3.93 17.27
N ASN A 22 -2.82 -5.00 17.85
CA ASN A 22 -1.65 -4.95 18.75
C ASN A 22 -0.34 -4.88 17.95
N SER A 23 -0.22 -3.89 17.07
CA SER A 23 0.99 -3.67 16.28
C SER A 23 2.15 -3.23 17.16
N PRO A 24 3.38 -3.74 16.95
CA PRO A 24 4.58 -3.24 17.63
C PRO A 24 4.94 -1.81 17.20
N SER A 25 4.41 -1.33 16.09
CA SER A 25 4.58 0.05 15.65
C SER A 25 3.76 1.01 16.53
N TRP A 26 4.43 1.88 17.26
CA TRP A 26 3.80 2.89 18.12
C TRP A 26 2.84 3.81 17.36
N ILE A 27 3.09 4.04 16.06
CA ILE A 27 2.24 4.88 15.18
C ILE A 27 0.82 4.33 15.07
N LYS A 28 0.64 3.01 15.15
CA LYS A 28 -0.69 2.37 15.04
C LYS A 28 -1.58 2.56 16.26
N GLY A 29 -1.08 3.16 17.35
CA GLY A 29 -1.87 3.59 18.49
C GLY A 29 -2.51 2.45 19.30
N ALA A 30 -1.89 1.27 19.34
CA ALA A 30 -2.45 0.12 20.06
C ALA A 30 -2.72 0.42 21.54
N GLN A 31 -1.80 1.11 22.22
CA GLN A 31 -1.97 1.47 23.63
C GLN A 31 -3.12 2.45 23.83
N ASP A 32 -3.25 3.46 22.98
CA ASP A 32 -4.34 4.45 23.08
C ASP A 32 -5.71 3.79 22.86
N ALA A 33 -5.78 2.82 21.93
CA ALA A 33 -6.99 2.04 21.70
C ALA A 33 -7.36 1.16 22.92
N VAL A 34 -6.37 0.56 23.58
CA VAL A 34 -6.56 -0.20 24.84
C VAL A 34 -7.05 0.71 25.98
N ASP A 35 -6.43 1.87 26.14
CA ASP A 35 -6.81 2.82 27.19
C ASP A 35 -8.22 3.36 26.95
N TYR A 36 -8.57 3.65 25.69
CA TYR A 36 -9.93 4.02 25.31
C TYR A 36 -10.94 2.92 25.68
N ALA A 37 -10.66 1.66 25.32
CA ALA A 37 -11.55 0.54 25.62
C ALA A 37 -11.76 0.36 27.14
N LYS A 38 -10.70 0.44 27.94
CA LYS A 38 -10.76 0.35 29.39
C LYS A 38 -11.59 1.49 30.02
N ASN A 39 -11.34 2.73 29.60
CA ASN A 39 -12.02 3.91 30.11
C ASN A 39 -13.53 3.91 29.82
N ASN A 40 -13.93 3.23 28.73
CA ASN A 40 -15.33 3.11 28.32
C ASN A 40 -15.96 1.76 28.68
N ASN A 41 -15.28 0.91 29.47
CA ASN A 41 -15.74 -0.43 29.85
C ASN A 41 -16.14 -1.31 28.67
N LEU A 42 -15.38 -1.25 27.56
CA LEU A 42 -15.61 -2.05 26.37
C LEU A 42 -14.85 -3.38 26.45
N GLU A 43 -15.52 -4.47 26.11
CA GLU A 43 -14.85 -5.75 25.92
C GLU A 43 -14.02 -5.72 24.63
N TYR A 44 -12.74 -6.09 24.70
CA TYR A 44 -11.85 -6.06 23.54
C TYR A 44 -10.96 -7.29 23.43
N GLU A 45 -10.48 -7.54 22.23
CA GLU A 45 -9.48 -8.56 21.91
C GLU A 45 -8.31 -7.94 21.16
N LEU A 46 -7.08 -8.24 21.62
CA LEU A 46 -5.86 -7.82 20.95
C LEU A 46 -5.49 -8.83 19.87
N VAL A 47 -5.26 -8.35 18.64
CA VAL A 47 -4.88 -9.20 17.50
C VAL A 47 -3.59 -8.72 16.87
N TRP A 48 -2.67 -9.67 16.59
CA TRP A 48 -1.42 -9.41 15.88
C TRP A 48 -0.88 -10.70 15.27
N GLY A 49 -0.24 -10.58 14.09
CA GLY A 49 0.41 -11.72 13.43
C GLY A 49 -0.54 -12.82 12.94
N LEU A 50 -1.82 -12.52 12.82
CA LEU A 50 -2.78 -13.46 12.26
C LEU A 50 -2.63 -13.58 10.75
N GLU A 51 -2.93 -14.76 10.22
CA GLU A 51 -3.15 -14.94 8.79
C GLU A 51 -4.32 -14.04 8.34
N TYR A 52 -4.24 -13.56 7.10
CA TYR A 52 -5.20 -12.56 6.60
C TYR A 52 -6.66 -13.01 6.69
N ASN A 53 -6.95 -14.25 6.35
CA ASN A 53 -8.32 -14.79 6.42
C ASN A 53 -8.83 -14.90 7.87
N ASP A 54 -7.95 -15.26 8.81
CA ASP A 54 -8.31 -15.36 10.22
C ASP A 54 -8.61 -13.97 10.81
N LEU A 55 -7.86 -12.95 10.39
CA LEU A 55 -8.16 -11.57 10.75
C LEU A 55 -9.52 -11.12 10.22
N LEU A 56 -9.84 -11.41 8.96
CA LEU A 56 -11.14 -11.09 8.37
C LEU A 56 -12.29 -11.81 9.09
N GLN A 57 -12.09 -13.07 9.45
CA GLN A 57 -13.08 -13.84 10.21
C GLN A 57 -13.33 -13.20 11.57
N LYS A 58 -12.27 -12.88 12.32
CA LYS A 58 -12.39 -12.20 13.62
C LYS A 58 -13.10 -10.84 13.51
N LEU A 59 -12.77 -10.02 12.51
CA LEU A 59 -13.46 -8.76 12.26
C LEU A 59 -14.94 -8.98 11.95
N SER A 60 -15.26 -9.95 11.12
CA SER A 60 -16.66 -10.23 10.74
C SER A 60 -17.53 -10.62 11.94
N GLU A 61 -16.98 -11.38 12.88
CA GLU A 61 -17.64 -11.84 14.10
C GLU A 61 -17.64 -10.83 15.24
N SER A 62 -16.81 -9.79 15.15
CA SER A 62 -16.68 -8.78 16.22
C SER A 62 -17.74 -7.69 16.11
N ARG A 63 -18.00 -7.01 17.22
CA ARG A 63 -18.80 -5.79 17.26
C ARG A 63 -18.17 -4.70 16.39
N GLY A 64 -16.85 -4.48 16.56
CA GLY A 64 -16.21 -3.38 15.88
C GLY A 64 -14.68 -3.38 15.99
N LEU A 65 -14.10 -2.32 15.47
CA LEU A 65 -12.67 -2.04 15.47
C LEU A 65 -12.39 -0.72 16.19
N ILE A 66 -11.44 -0.72 17.13
CA ILE A 66 -10.86 0.50 17.69
C ILE A 66 -9.49 0.70 17.06
N PHE A 67 -9.32 1.81 16.33
CA PHE A 67 -8.06 2.13 15.65
C PHE A 67 -7.77 3.62 15.82
N LEU A 68 -6.80 3.94 16.68
CA LEU A 68 -6.43 5.30 17.09
C LEU A 68 -4.96 5.58 16.78
N PRO A 69 -4.57 5.70 15.51
CA PRO A 69 -3.17 5.97 15.13
C PRO A 69 -2.67 7.30 15.72
N LYS A 70 -1.34 7.42 15.87
CA LYS A 70 -0.66 8.62 16.40
C LYS A 70 -0.09 9.54 15.31
N ALA A 71 -0.32 9.20 14.06
CA ALA A 71 0.06 10.00 12.91
C ALA A 71 -0.88 9.70 11.77
N GLY A 72 -1.00 10.65 10.84
CA GLY A 72 -1.94 10.58 9.73
C GLY A 72 -1.82 9.28 8.93
N ASP A 73 -2.88 8.50 8.93
CA ASP A 73 -3.04 7.30 8.11
C ASP A 73 -4.06 7.61 6.99
N THR A 74 -3.56 7.76 5.78
CA THR A 74 -4.36 8.23 4.65
C THR A 74 -5.43 7.25 4.21
N CYS A 75 -5.15 5.95 4.30
CA CYS A 75 -6.10 4.92 3.87
C CYS A 75 -5.78 3.56 4.53
N PRO A 76 -6.00 3.40 5.84
CA PRO A 76 -5.72 2.14 6.51
C PRO A 76 -6.65 1.04 6.01
N ARG A 77 -6.08 0.07 5.29
CA ARG A 77 -6.83 -1.06 4.71
C ARG A 77 -7.68 -1.79 5.76
N LEU A 78 -7.15 -1.96 6.97
CA LEU A 78 -7.85 -2.61 8.07
C LEU A 78 -9.18 -1.92 8.41
N VAL A 79 -9.20 -0.58 8.41
CA VAL A 79 -10.42 0.21 8.70
C VAL A 79 -11.45 0.03 7.59
N MET A 80 -10.99 0.03 6.33
CA MET A 80 -11.84 -0.26 5.17
C MET A 80 -12.47 -1.65 5.24
N GLU A 81 -11.66 -2.66 5.52
CA GLU A 81 -12.09 -4.05 5.65
C GLU A 81 -13.09 -4.23 6.79
N ALA A 82 -12.83 -3.65 7.95
CA ALA A 82 -13.72 -3.66 9.10
C ALA A 82 -15.09 -3.04 8.76
N LYS A 83 -15.10 -1.88 8.11
CA LYS A 83 -16.34 -1.22 7.68
C LYS A 83 -17.13 -2.07 6.69
N ILE A 84 -16.48 -2.66 5.69
CA ILE A 84 -17.10 -3.55 4.70
C ILE A 84 -17.70 -4.79 5.38
N LEU A 85 -17.04 -5.33 6.41
CA LEU A 85 -17.52 -6.47 7.19
C LEU A 85 -18.61 -6.09 8.22
N GLY A 86 -19.01 -4.82 8.25
CA GLY A 86 -20.09 -4.34 9.11
C GLY A 86 -19.66 -4.10 10.55
N CYS A 87 -18.39 -3.84 10.81
CA CYS A 87 -17.91 -3.43 12.12
C CYS A 87 -18.32 -1.98 12.44
N GLU A 88 -18.67 -1.72 13.69
CA GLU A 88 -18.64 -0.38 14.25
C GLU A 88 -17.18 0.10 14.31
N LEU A 89 -16.94 1.40 14.12
CA LEU A 89 -15.59 1.95 14.10
C LEU A 89 -15.43 3.04 15.16
N ILE A 90 -14.36 2.93 15.95
CA ILE A 90 -13.88 4.00 16.82
C ILE A 90 -12.53 4.45 16.26
N LEU A 91 -12.51 5.66 15.71
CA LEU A 91 -11.38 6.25 14.98
C LEU A 91 -11.08 7.64 15.56
N ASN A 92 -9.84 8.11 15.37
CA ASN A 92 -9.44 9.48 15.68
C ASN A 92 -9.21 10.32 14.39
N GLU A 93 -8.79 11.57 14.55
CA GLU A 93 -8.59 12.51 13.46
C GLU A 93 -7.42 12.14 12.53
N ASP A 94 -6.54 11.25 12.96
CA ASP A 94 -5.42 10.77 12.15
C ASP A 94 -5.85 9.76 11.07
N VAL A 95 -7.08 9.27 11.10
CA VAL A 95 -7.67 8.49 9.99
C VAL A 95 -8.34 9.44 9.00
N GLN A 96 -7.60 9.86 7.98
CA GLN A 96 -7.95 11.00 7.12
C GLN A 96 -9.24 10.82 6.31
N HIS A 97 -9.62 9.61 5.95
CA HIS A 97 -10.82 9.38 5.12
C HIS A 97 -12.09 9.09 5.92
N LYS A 98 -12.05 9.14 7.26
CA LYS A 98 -13.18 8.74 8.12
C LYS A 98 -14.46 9.54 7.87
N ASP A 99 -14.32 10.80 7.48
CA ASP A 99 -15.41 11.75 7.29
C ASP A 99 -15.74 11.97 5.78
N GLU A 100 -15.14 11.21 4.88
CA GLU A 100 -15.41 11.28 3.45
C GLU A 100 -16.77 10.65 3.11
N GLU A 101 -17.56 11.31 2.25
CA GLU A 101 -18.91 10.83 1.85
C GLU A 101 -18.91 9.39 1.32
N TRP A 102 -17.86 9.01 0.57
CA TRP A 102 -17.75 7.65 0.05
C TRP A 102 -17.50 6.59 1.12
N PHE A 103 -17.06 6.99 2.34
CA PHE A 103 -16.79 6.09 3.46
C PHE A 103 -18.01 5.90 4.38
N GLU A 104 -19.14 6.51 4.08
CA GLU A 104 -20.34 6.51 4.92
C GLU A 104 -20.90 5.09 5.15
N ASN A 105 -21.11 4.34 4.08
CA ASN A 105 -21.73 3.02 4.13
C ASN A 105 -21.11 2.04 3.14
N TYR A 106 -21.59 0.77 3.22
CA TYR A 106 -21.08 -0.32 2.38
C TYR A 106 -21.21 -0.01 0.87
N GLU A 107 -22.37 0.48 0.43
CA GLU A 107 -22.66 0.73 -0.98
C GLU A 107 -21.78 1.83 -1.56
N THR A 108 -21.59 2.92 -0.82
CA THR A 108 -20.72 4.04 -1.23
C THR A 108 -19.27 3.63 -1.29
N ILE A 109 -18.78 2.85 -0.31
CA ILE A 109 -17.43 2.30 -0.31
C ILE A 109 -17.23 1.39 -1.52
N MET A 110 -18.14 0.46 -1.78
CA MET A 110 -18.00 -0.47 -2.89
C MET A 110 -17.99 0.23 -4.24
N THR A 111 -18.91 1.18 -4.44
CA THR A 111 -18.96 2.00 -5.66
C THR A 111 -17.65 2.79 -5.83
N HIS A 112 -17.16 3.41 -4.78
CA HIS A 112 -15.91 4.17 -4.80
C HIS A 112 -14.72 3.27 -5.21
N LEU A 113 -14.57 2.10 -4.58
CA LEU A 113 -13.48 1.18 -4.86
C LEU A 113 -13.55 0.58 -6.27
N GLU A 114 -14.74 0.28 -6.78
CA GLU A 114 -14.94 -0.25 -8.12
C GLU A 114 -14.68 0.78 -9.22
N THR A 115 -14.96 2.05 -8.96
CA THR A 115 -14.85 3.13 -9.94
C THR A 115 -13.50 3.85 -9.92
N ARG A 116 -12.73 3.79 -8.83
CA ARG A 116 -11.49 4.58 -8.65
C ARG A 116 -10.45 4.36 -9.75
N CYS A 117 -10.26 3.12 -10.19
CA CYS A 117 -9.32 2.85 -11.28
C CYS A 117 -9.73 3.59 -12.56
N LYS A 118 -11.03 3.56 -12.91
CA LYS A 118 -11.54 4.25 -14.07
C LYS A 118 -11.39 5.77 -13.92
N VAL A 119 -11.83 6.34 -12.79
CA VAL A 119 -11.71 7.76 -12.48
C VAL A 119 -10.25 8.24 -12.56
N PHE A 120 -9.30 7.43 -12.06
CA PHE A 120 -7.87 7.75 -12.17
C PHE A 120 -7.44 7.86 -13.64
N TRP A 121 -7.79 6.88 -14.47
CA TRP A 121 -7.42 6.90 -15.89
C TRP A 121 -8.11 8.00 -16.67
N ASP A 122 -9.41 8.24 -16.43
CA ASP A 122 -10.17 9.34 -17.05
C ASP A 122 -9.56 10.71 -16.71
N ASN A 123 -9.14 10.91 -15.46
CA ASN A 123 -8.44 12.12 -15.03
C ASN A 123 -7.08 12.25 -15.70
N LEU A 124 -6.32 11.16 -15.77
CA LEU A 124 -5.02 11.14 -16.41
C LEU A 124 -5.13 11.48 -17.91
N GLU A 125 -6.10 10.89 -18.61
CA GLU A 125 -6.39 11.20 -20.01
C GLU A 125 -6.82 12.65 -20.21
N SER A 126 -7.64 13.19 -19.30
CA SER A 126 -8.04 14.60 -19.33
C SER A 126 -6.84 15.54 -19.17
N VAL A 127 -5.98 15.27 -18.18
CA VAL A 127 -4.75 16.04 -17.96
C VAL A 127 -3.80 15.89 -19.14
N ALA A 128 -3.58 14.67 -19.62
CA ALA A 128 -2.75 14.41 -20.78
C ALA A 128 -3.28 15.13 -22.03
N SER A 129 -4.59 15.08 -22.29
CA SER A 129 -5.22 15.75 -23.43
C SER A 129 -5.17 17.28 -23.33
N SER A 130 -5.30 17.84 -22.13
CA SER A 130 -5.14 19.28 -21.88
C SER A 130 -3.68 19.74 -22.01
N THR A 131 -2.73 18.89 -21.63
CA THR A 131 -1.29 19.15 -21.68
C THR A 131 -0.73 18.88 -23.09
N LEU A 132 -1.29 17.92 -23.83
CA LEU A 132 -0.89 17.59 -25.21
C LEU A 132 -1.33 18.65 -26.26
N LYS A 133 -2.12 19.65 -25.89
CA LYS A 133 -2.21 20.92 -26.64
C LYS A 133 -0.90 21.71 -26.58
N PHE A 134 0.03 21.31 -25.73
CA PHE A 134 1.40 21.78 -25.80
C PHE A 134 2.13 21.03 -26.92
N ARG A 135 2.30 21.74 -28.05
CA ARG A 135 3.27 21.49 -29.13
C ARG A 135 3.37 20.01 -29.53
N ALA A 136 3.19 19.74 -30.79
CA ALA A 136 4.01 18.71 -31.43
C ALA A 136 5.42 18.89 -30.84
N ILE A 137 5.80 18.05 -29.90
CA ILE A 137 7.13 18.04 -29.34
C ILE A 137 7.97 17.60 -30.52
N GLU A 138 8.63 18.56 -31.18
CA GLU A 138 9.88 18.28 -31.87
C GLU A 138 10.59 17.32 -30.91
N GLU A 139 10.99 16.15 -31.40
CA GLU A 139 11.55 15.07 -30.53
C GLU A 139 12.44 15.71 -29.48
N PRO A 140 12.11 15.58 -28.18
CA PRO A 140 12.78 16.36 -27.17
C PRO A 140 14.26 16.11 -27.34
N GLU A 141 15.02 17.17 -27.60
CA GLU A 141 16.47 17.08 -27.61
C GLU A 141 16.85 16.38 -26.32
N SER A 142 17.02 15.05 -26.46
CA SER A 142 17.62 14.12 -25.54
C SER A 142 17.48 14.44 -24.04
N VAL A 143 16.30 14.22 -23.46
CA VAL A 143 16.21 14.12 -21.98
C VAL A 143 16.98 12.88 -21.55
N ASN A 144 18.04 13.05 -20.77
CA ASN A 144 18.77 11.95 -20.17
C ASN A 144 18.15 11.64 -18.79
N PHE A 145 17.52 10.47 -18.65
CA PHE A 145 16.96 10.04 -17.37
C PHE A 145 18.03 9.39 -16.50
N LYS A 146 18.01 9.72 -15.20
CA LYS A 146 18.76 8.97 -14.19
C LYS A 146 17.80 8.09 -13.40
N VAL A 147 17.98 6.79 -13.55
CA VAL A 147 17.20 5.77 -12.83
C VAL A 147 18.02 5.33 -11.63
N ILE A 148 17.47 5.48 -10.42
CA ILE A 148 18.13 5.07 -9.17
C ILE A 148 17.35 3.88 -8.62
N VAL A 149 18.04 2.75 -8.42
CA VAL A 149 17.47 1.51 -7.91
C VAL A 149 18.25 1.10 -6.66
N PRO A 150 17.84 1.55 -5.47
CA PRO A 150 18.38 1.02 -4.23
C PRO A 150 17.89 -0.40 -4.02
N PHE A 151 18.76 -1.27 -3.50
CA PHE A 151 18.38 -2.66 -3.24
C PHE A 151 19.10 -3.23 -2.01
N TYR A 152 18.45 -4.21 -1.37
CA TYR A 152 18.99 -4.99 -0.27
C TYR A 152 18.40 -6.40 -0.30
N ASN A 153 19.24 -7.45 -0.42
CA ASN A 153 18.86 -8.87 -0.41
C ASN A 153 17.70 -9.21 -1.37
N VAL A 154 17.89 -8.99 -2.67
CA VAL A 154 16.87 -9.15 -3.73
C VAL A 154 17.26 -10.13 -4.82
N GLN A 155 18.13 -11.10 -4.53
CA GLN A 155 18.67 -12.05 -5.51
C GLN A 155 17.60 -12.74 -6.37
N ASP A 156 16.40 -13.00 -5.83
CA ASP A 156 15.32 -13.71 -6.55
C ASP A 156 14.57 -12.80 -7.55
N TRP A 157 14.73 -11.48 -7.44
CA TRP A 157 13.94 -10.52 -8.19
C TRP A 157 14.75 -9.59 -9.09
N ILE A 158 16.01 -9.35 -8.76
CA ILE A 158 16.83 -8.31 -9.38
C ILE A 158 17.09 -8.56 -10.87
N ASP A 159 17.23 -9.80 -11.30
CA ASP A 159 17.40 -10.14 -12.72
C ASP A 159 16.20 -9.68 -13.56
N LYS A 160 14.97 -9.85 -13.06
CA LYS A 160 13.75 -9.38 -13.72
C LYS A 160 13.72 -7.85 -13.82
N CYS A 161 14.15 -7.15 -12.77
CA CYS A 161 14.24 -5.70 -12.77
C CYS A 161 15.20 -5.19 -13.85
N ILE A 162 16.42 -5.74 -13.91
CA ILE A 162 17.42 -5.36 -14.91
C ILE A 162 16.94 -5.65 -16.33
N LYS A 163 16.34 -6.81 -16.56
CA LYS A 163 15.76 -7.16 -17.88
C LYS A 163 14.67 -6.18 -18.29
N SER A 164 13.81 -5.76 -17.38
CA SER A 164 12.78 -4.75 -17.63
C SER A 164 13.39 -3.40 -18.04
N LEU A 165 14.43 -2.95 -17.33
CA LEU A 165 15.14 -1.71 -17.67
C LEU A 165 15.85 -1.82 -19.03
N LYS A 166 16.53 -2.94 -19.30
CA LYS A 166 17.18 -3.18 -20.58
C LYS A 166 16.21 -3.21 -21.78
N SER A 167 14.97 -3.64 -21.54
CA SER A 167 13.92 -3.73 -22.58
C SER A 167 13.21 -2.40 -22.87
N GLN A 168 13.49 -1.32 -22.15
CA GLN A 168 12.86 -0.03 -22.39
C GLN A 168 13.13 0.47 -23.81
N ARG A 169 12.12 1.03 -24.48
CA ARG A 169 12.26 1.60 -25.82
C ARG A 169 13.15 2.84 -25.82
N TYR A 170 12.98 3.67 -24.79
CA TYR A 170 13.83 4.85 -24.62
C TYR A 170 15.21 4.44 -24.11
N ARG A 171 16.26 4.85 -24.83
CA ARG A 171 17.63 4.39 -24.58
C ARG A 171 18.52 5.40 -23.85
N LYS A 172 18.10 6.67 -23.79
CA LYS A 172 18.90 7.74 -23.18
C LYS A 172 18.61 7.82 -21.68
N PHE A 173 19.14 6.86 -20.93
CA PHE A 173 19.12 6.84 -19.49
C PHE A 173 20.40 6.24 -18.91
N GLU A 174 20.72 6.64 -17.71
CA GLU A 174 21.74 6.05 -16.85
C GLU A 174 21.06 5.40 -15.66
N CYS A 175 21.44 4.18 -15.33
CA CYS A 175 20.87 3.45 -14.22
C CYS A 175 21.92 3.16 -13.15
N TYR A 176 21.68 3.64 -11.95
CA TYR A 176 22.52 3.43 -10.78
C TYR A 176 21.85 2.41 -9.85
N LEU A 177 22.44 1.23 -9.73
CA LEU A 177 22.01 0.17 -8.83
C LEU A 177 22.82 0.32 -7.53
N ILE A 178 22.15 0.69 -6.44
CA ILE A 178 22.81 1.01 -5.17
C ILE A 178 22.56 -0.14 -4.20
N ASP A 179 23.63 -0.86 -3.86
CA ASP A 179 23.61 -1.93 -2.88
C ASP A 179 23.69 -1.37 -1.47
N ASP A 180 22.65 -1.60 -0.69
CA ASP A 180 22.60 -1.23 0.73
C ASP A 180 23.13 -2.36 1.63
N MET A 181 24.37 -2.81 1.36
CA MET A 181 25.06 -3.86 2.10
C MET A 181 24.38 -5.25 2.04
N SER A 182 23.97 -5.70 0.85
CA SER A 182 23.39 -7.04 0.67
C SER A 182 24.35 -8.14 1.12
N THR A 183 23.79 -9.15 1.77
CA THR A 183 24.50 -10.34 2.26
C THR A 183 24.25 -11.58 1.41
N ASP A 184 23.35 -11.48 0.42
CA ASP A 184 23.02 -12.52 -0.55
C ASP A 184 23.80 -12.35 -1.88
N ASP A 185 23.47 -13.12 -2.91
CA ASP A 185 24.11 -13.03 -4.23
C ASP A 185 23.62 -11.87 -5.12
N SER A 186 22.85 -10.90 -4.57
CA SER A 186 22.28 -9.79 -5.35
C SER A 186 23.32 -9.01 -6.15
N ALA A 187 24.38 -8.53 -5.50
CA ALA A 187 25.43 -7.73 -6.15
C ALA A 187 26.14 -8.51 -7.27
N LYS A 188 26.37 -9.79 -7.06
CA LYS A 188 27.00 -10.68 -8.03
C LYS A 188 26.12 -10.96 -9.25
N ILE A 189 24.82 -11.15 -9.03
CA ILE A 189 23.83 -11.31 -10.11
C ILE A 189 23.76 -10.03 -10.93
N ILE A 190 23.71 -8.86 -10.28
CA ILE A 190 23.69 -7.55 -10.94
C ILE A 190 24.95 -7.36 -11.79
N SER A 191 26.14 -7.53 -11.20
CA SER A 191 27.41 -7.36 -11.92
C SER A 191 27.44 -8.16 -13.22
N LYS A 192 27.00 -9.41 -13.17
CA LYS A 192 26.89 -10.26 -14.35
C LYS A 192 25.83 -9.79 -15.35
N ALA A 193 24.69 -9.34 -14.82
CA ALA A 193 23.56 -8.95 -15.68
C ALA A 193 23.78 -7.63 -16.40
N ILE A 194 24.58 -6.70 -15.85
CA ILE A 194 24.86 -5.39 -16.47
C ILE A 194 26.16 -5.36 -17.28
N ASP A 195 26.92 -6.45 -17.26
CA ASP A 195 28.20 -6.52 -17.99
C ASP A 195 28.03 -6.12 -19.47
N GLY A 196 28.94 -5.26 -19.92
CA GLY A 196 28.95 -4.74 -21.29
C GLY A 196 27.84 -3.69 -21.62
N ASP A 197 27.00 -3.29 -20.68
CA ASP A 197 26.00 -2.22 -20.91
C ASP A 197 26.39 -0.93 -20.17
N PRO A 198 26.93 0.09 -20.89
CA PRO A 198 27.46 1.30 -20.27
C PRO A 198 26.42 2.19 -19.57
N ARG A 199 25.14 1.89 -19.74
CA ARG A 199 24.05 2.64 -19.10
C ARG A 199 23.90 2.29 -17.62
N PHE A 200 24.48 1.18 -17.18
CA PHE A 200 24.30 0.67 -15.82
C PHE A 200 25.58 0.81 -15.00
N THR A 201 25.42 1.25 -13.76
CA THR A 201 26.49 1.35 -12.77
C THR A 201 26.05 0.69 -11.48
N LEU A 202 26.84 -0.25 -10.95
CA LEU A 202 26.66 -0.80 -9.61
C LEU A 202 27.49 0.02 -8.61
N ILE A 203 26.85 0.44 -7.54
CA ILE A 203 27.45 1.16 -6.41
C ILE A 203 27.16 0.34 -5.15
N SER A 204 28.18 0.04 -4.37
CA SER A 204 28.02 -0.61 -3.06
C SER A 204 28.31 0.38 -1.96
N ASN A 205 27.45 0.44 -0.95
CA ASN A 205 27.71 1.17 0.29
C ASN A 205 28.74 0.38 1.11
N GLU A 206 29.69 1.06 1.70
CA GLU A 206 30.70 0.47 2.60
C GLU A 206 30.22 0.50 4.06
#